data_8ebb5614e2f50f426cc35b086b01e274
#
_entry.id   8ebb5614e2f50f426cc35b086b01e274
#
_cell.length_a   1.000
_cell.length_b   1.000
_cell.length_c   1.000
_cell.angle_alpha   90.00
_cell.angle_beta   90.00
_cell.angle_gamma   90.00
#
_symmetry.space_group_name_H-M   'P 1'
#
loop_
_entity.id
_entity.type
_entity.pdbx_description
1 polymer ?
#
loop_
_entity_poly.entity_id
_entity_poly.type
_entity_poly.pdbx_seq_one_letter_code
_entity_poly.pdbx_strand_id
1 'polypeptide(L)'
;MLQWQQHYFFWLPIDIISYINWSKHKDDEENELTVVRKLRGYQEVLVIIGIIVWTFVIGYLISGLNIATDFYNNELLETFIIYIDACASAVGIANGLFIFFRLQEQWIAWYICAFLEAVINIISGQYVLLVLKLGYFTNTTYGYIKWSRYIKEHTTEKHAQIS
;
A
#
# COMPACT_ATOMS: atom_id res chain seq x y z
N MET A 1 3.06 21.40 3.41
CA MET A 1 2.01 21.55 4.45
C MET A 1 0.82 20.61 4.23
N LEU A 2 0.31 20.41 3.00
CA LEU A 2 -0.81 19.51 2.68
C LEU A 2 -0.55 18.04 3.01
N GLN A 3 0.68 17.56 2.86
CA GLN A 3 1.05 16.15 3.10
C GLN A 3 0.87 15.71 4.56
N TRP A 4 1.09 16.61 5.54
CA TRP A 4 0.86 16.37 6.95
C TRP A 4 -0.63 16.27 7.30
N GLN A 5 -1.49 17.06 6.63
CA GLN A 5 -2.94 17.00 6.84
C GLN A 5 -3.55 15.72 6.33
N GLN A 6 -3.11 15.19 5.19
CA GLN A 6 -3.55 13.88 4.68
C GLN A 6 -3.22 12.75 5.66
N HIS A 7 -2.04 12.80 6.29
CA HIS A 7 -1.62 11.78 7.25
C HIS A 7 -2.56 11.72 8.45
N TYR A 8 -2.93 12.86 9.03
CA TYR A 8 -3.80 12.90 10.20
C TYR A 8 -5.27 12.60 9.90
N PHE A 9 -5.80 13.07 8.77
CA PHE A 9 -7.23 12.90 8.47
C PHE A 9 -7.57 11.56 7.86
N PHE A 10 -6.66 10.96 7.11
CA PHE A 10 -6.91 9.70 6.39
C PHE A 10 -6.26 8.49 7.07
N TRP A 11 -4.96 8.54 7.32
CA TRP A 11 -4.23 7.38 7.85
C TRP A 11 -4.47 7.15 9.33
N LEU A 12 -4.49 8.17 10.16
CA LEU A 12 -4.68 8.02 11.61
C LEU A 12 -6.00 7.32 11.96
N PRO A 13 -7.17 7.68 11.38
CA PRO A 13 -8.40 6.94 11.60
C PRO A 13 -8.33 5.49 11.16
N ILE A 14 -7.73 5.20 10.00
CA ILE A 14 -7.55 3.84 9.49
C ILE A 14 -6.66 3.03 10.43
N ASP A 15 -5.56 3.60 10.90
CA ASP A 15 -4.63 2.93 11.82
C ASP A 15 -5.31 2.61 13.16
N ILE A 16 -6.07 3.55 13.73
CA ILE A 16 -6.81 3.34 14.98
C ILE A 16 -7.86 2.23 14.80
N ILE A 17 -8.67 2.28 13.74
CA ILE A 17 -9.70 1.29 13.47
C ILE A 17 -9.05 -0.08 13.19
N SER A 18 -7.97 -0.10 12.44
CA SER A 18 -7.19 -1.31 12.17
C SER A 18 -6.63 -1.91 13.45
N TYR A 19 -6.05 -1.09 14.32
CA TYR A 19 -5.54 -1.54 15.62
C TYR A 19 -6.64 -2.18 16.49
N ILE A 20 -7.82 -1.54 16.56
CA ILE A 20 -8.98 -2.08 17.29
C ILE A 20 -9.44 -3.41 16.67
N ASN A 21 -9.49 -3.48 15.33
CA ASN A 21 -9.86 -4.71 14.62
C ASN A 21 -8.84 -5.83 14.85
N TRP A 22 -7.55 -5.51 14.83
CA TRP A 22 -6.47 -6.46 15.05
C TRP A 22 -6.46 -6.97 16.49
N SER A 23 -6.66 -6.09 17.47
CA SER A 23 -6.67 -6.48 18.88
C SER A 23 -7.83 -7.41 19.26
N LYS A 24 -8.94 -7.35 18.52
CA LYS A 24 -10.09 -8.25 18.69
C LYS A 24 -9.90 -9.65 18.08
N HIS A 25 -8.87 -9.81 17.23
CA HIS A 25 -8.64 -11.04 16.51
C HIS A 25 -7.20 -11.56 16.75
N LYS A 26 -6.72 -11.40 17.97
CA LYS A 26 -5.45 -12.03 18.37
C LYS A 26 -5.62 -13.54 18.32
N ASP A 27 -4.60 -14.22 17.79
CA ASP A 27 -4.52 -15.67 17.85
C ASP A 27 -4.14 -16.08 19.27
N ASP A 28 -4.74 -17.18 19.77
CA ASP A 28 -4.60 -17.57 21.16
C ASP A 28 -3.15 -17.89 21.56
N GLU A 29 -2.75 -17.25 22.65
CA GLU A 29 -1.73 -17.54 23.66
C GLU A 29 -0.25 -17.63 23.32
N GLU A 30 0.23 -18.00 22.14
CA GLU A 30 1.69 -18.18 21.93
C GLU A 30 2.36 -17.24 20.91
N ASN A 31 1.60 -16.68 19.98
CA ASN A 31 2.13 -15.74 19.03
C ASN A 31 1.33 -14.43 19.04
N GLU A 32 1.98 -13.32 19.34
CA GLU A 32 1.40 -11.96 19.33
C GLU A 32 0.87 -11.51 17.96
N LEU A 33 0.75 -12.42 17.00
CA LEU A 33 0.29 -12.18 15.64
C LEU A 33 -1.23 -12.31 15.55
N THR A 34 -1.86 -11.39 14.85
CA THR A 34 -3.28 -11.49 14.52
C THR A 34 -3.49 -12.52 13.42
N VAL A 35 -4.68 -13.10 13.32
CA VAL A 35 -5.04 -14.01 12.23
C VAL A 35 -4.90 -13.32 10.87
N VAL A 36 -3.90 -13.73 10.10
CA VAL A 36 -3.59 -13.19 8.77
C VAL A 36 -4.43 -13.89 7.72
N ARG A 37 -4.90 -13.14 6.73
CA ARG A 37 -5.69 -13.65 5.60
C ARG A 37 -4.95 -13.40 4.28
N LYS A 38 -5.33 -14.15 3.26
CA LYS A 38 -4.89 -13.96 1.88
C LYS A 38 -6.09 -13.72 0.97
N LEU A 39 -5.93 -12.85 -0.01
CA LEU A 39 -6.95 -12.64 -1.05
C LEU A 39 -7.17 -13.91 -1.88
N ARG A 40 -8.39 -14.09 -2.37
CA ARG A 40 -8.68 -15.07 -3.41
C ARG A 40 -8.35 -14.48 -4.77
N GLY A 41 -7.91 -15.28 -5.74
CA GLY A 41 -7.44 -14.79 -7.03
C GLY A 41 -8.41 -13.84 -7.76
N TYR A 42 -9.73 -14.07 -7.68
CA TYR A 42 -10.70 -13.14 -8.28
C TYR A 42 -10.74 -11.76 -7.56
N GLN A 43 -10.47 -11.72 -6.25
CA GLN A 43 -10.40 -10.46 -5.49
C GLN A 43 -9.13 -9.69 -5.84
N GLU A 44 -8.01 -10.38 -6.09
CA GLU A 44 -6.77 -9.77 -6.58
C GLU A 44 -7.02 -9.07 -7.92
N VAL A 45 -7.70 -9.74 -8.85
CA VAL A 45 -8.07 -9.16 -10.15
C VAL A 45 -8.96 -7.93 -10.00
N LEU A 46 -9.97 -7.99 -9.13
CA LEU A 46 -10.85 -6.84 -8.87
C LEU A 46 -10.09 -5.64 -8.30
N VAL A 47 -9.14 -5.88 -7.39
CA VAL A 47 -8.31 -4.82 -6.83
C VAL A 47 -7.43 -4.19 -7.92
N ILE A 48 -6.80 -4.99 -8.77
CA ILE A 48 -5.98 -4.50 -9.89
C ILE A 48 -6.81 -3.64 -10.83
N ILE A 49 -8.00 -4.11 -11.22
CA ILE A 49 -8.93 -3.33 -12.05
C ILE A 49 -9.30 -2.01 -11.36
N GLY A 50 -9.62 -2.05 -10.08
CA GLY A 50 -9.94 -0.86 -9.28
C GLY A 50 -8.79 0.15 -9.28
N ILE A 51 -7.55 -0.29 -9.09
CA ILE A 51 -6.35 0.56 -9.15
C ILE A 51 -6.20 1.19 -10.53
N ILE A 52 -6.37 0.42 -11.60
CA ILE A 52 -6.26 0.92 -12.98
C ILE A 52 -7.34 1.98 -13.24
N VAL A 53 -8.60 1.68 -12.93
CA VAL A 53 -9.72 2.62 -13.13
C VAL A 53 -9.49 3.90 -12.33
N TRP A 54 -9.11 3.79 -11.05
CA TRP A 54 -8.83 4.95 -10.20
C TRP A 54 -7.70 5.80 -10.77
N THR A 55 -6.61 5.18 -11.20
CA THR A 55 -5.45 5.87 -11.79
C THR A 55 -5.88 6.71 -12.99
N PHE A 56 -6.66 6.13 -13.92
CA PHE A 56 -7.12 6.86 -15.10
C PHE A 56 -8.11 7.96 -14.77
N VAL A 57 -9.07 7.70 -13.87
CA VAL A 57 -10.07 8.71 -13.48
C VAL A 57 -9.41 9.88 -12.79
N ILE A 58 -8.57 9.64 -11.79
CA ILE A 58 -7.90 10.71 -11.04
C ILE A 58 -6.85 11.41 -11.90
N GLY A 59 -6.05 10.67 -12.66
CA GLY A 59 -5.07 11.24 -13.58
C GLY A 59 -5.73 12.17 -14.60
N TYR A 60 -6.85 11.75 -15.20
CA TYR A 60 -7.61 12.57 -16.13
C TYR A 60 -8.20 13.83 -15.46
N LEU A 61 -8.78 13.70 -14.27
CA LEU A 61 -9.33 14.84 -13.53
C LEU A 61 -8.25 15.87 -13.17
N ILE A 62 -7.10 15.42 -12.67
CA ILE A 62 -5.99 16.32 -12.31
C ILE A 62 -5.42 17.01 -13.55
N SER A 63 -5.20 16.26 -14.63
CA SER A 63 -4.74 16.83 -15.90
C SER A 63 -5.70 17.87 -16.46
N GLY A 64 -7.02 17.66 -16.32
CA GLY A 64 -8.04 18.60 -16.80
C GLY A 64 -8.18 19.87 -15.96
N LEU A 65 -7.74 19.85 -14.71
CA LEU A 65 -7.82 20.99 -13.81
C LEU A 65 -6.67 22.00 -13.99
N ASN A 66 -5.68 21.71 -14.85
CA ASN A 66 -4.47 22.54 -15.06
C ASN A 66 -3.80 23.01 -13.73
N ILE A 67 -3.90 22.17 -12.68
CA ILE A 67 -3.36 22.50 -11.35
C ILE A 67 -1.83 22.32 -11.32
N ALA A 68 -1.32 21.49 -12.19
CA ALA A 68 0.09 21.11 -12.26
C ALA A 68 0.83 21.95 -13.31
N THR A 69 0.73 23.25 -13.25
CA THR A 69 1.39 24.11 -14.23
C THR A 69 2.79 24.50 -13.76
N ASP A 70 3.74 24.37 -14.68
CA ASP A 70 5.08 25.00 -14.68
C ASP A 70 6.19 24.42 -13.79
N PHE A 71 6.01 23.27 -13.13
CA PHE A 71 7.11 22.62 -12.41
C PHE A 71 8.11 21.91 -13.30
N TYR A 72 7.68 21.45 -14.47
CA TYR A 72 8.51 20.70 -15.41
C TYR A 72 8.45 21.35 -16.80
N ASN A 73 9.62 21.61 -17.40
CA ASN A 73 9.73 22.16 -18.76
C ASN A 73 9.29 21.19 -19.88
N ASN A 74 8.62 20.10 -19.54
CA ASN A 74 8.20 19.07 -20.46
C ASN A 74 6.81 18.55 -20.08
N GLU A 75 5.82 18.83 -20.93
CA GLU A 75 4.43 18.43 -20.78
C GLU A 75 4.23 16.90 -20.67
N LEU A 76 5.04 16.12 -21.40
CA LEU A 76 4.98 14.67 -21.32
C LEU A 76 5.45 14.16 -19.94
N LEU A 77 6.49 14.77 -19.40
CA LEU A 77 7.01 14.40 -18.08
C LEU A 77 6.02 14.76 -16.97
N GLU A 78 5.39 15.91 -17.07
CA GLU A 78 4.35 16.35 -16.16
C GLU A 78 3.16 15.40 -16.15
N THR A 79 2.64 15.06 -17.32
CA THR A 79 1.55 14.09 -17.49
C THR A 79 1.93 12.73 -16.89
N PHE A 80 3.14 12.26 -17.16
CA PHE A 80 3.65 10.99 -16.64
C PHE A 80 3.67 10.97 -15.10
N ILE A 81 4.14 12.05 -14.48
CA ILE A 81 4.18 12.19 -13.01
C ILE A 81 2.78 12.19 -12.41
N ILE A 82 1.83 12.91 -13.03
CA ILE A 82 0.43 12.95 -12.59
C ILE A 82 -0.17 11.53 -12.54
N TYR A 83 0.04 10.73 -13.58
CA TYR A 83 -0.48 9.36 -13.62
C TYR A 83 0.24 8.42 -12.67
N ILE A 84 1.55 8.57 -12.44
CA ILE A 84 2.28 7.80 -11.42
C ILE A 84 1.78 8.15 -10.01
N ASP A 85 1.57 9.43 -9.72
CA ASP A 85 1.06 9.87 -8.42
C ASP A 85 -0.38 9.39 -8.17
N ALA A 86 -1.23 9.46 -9.21
CA ALA A 86 -2.58 8.88 -9.17
C ALA A 86 -2.55 7.36 -8.92
N CYS A 87 -1.61 6.64 -9.53
CA CYS A 87 -1.41 5.21 -9.31
C CYS A 87 -0.93 4.93 -7.87
N ALA A 88 0.04 5.68 -7.38
CA ALA A 88 0.53 5.56 -6.01
C ALA A 88 -0.59 5.81 -4.98
N SER A 89 -1.43 6.81 -5.24
CA SER A 89 -2.64 7.09 -4.43
C SER A 89 -3.61 5.91 -4.43
N ALA A 90 -3.90 5.32 -5.60
CA ALA A 90 -4.79 4.17 -5.73
C ALA A 90 -4.28 2.95 -4.95
N VAL A 91 -2.98 2.64 -5.11
CA VAL A 91 -2.33 1.54 -4.37
C VAL A 91 -2.31 1.83 -2.86
N GLY A 92 -2.11 3.09 -2.46
CA GLY A 92 -2.18 3.52 -1.07
C GLY A 92 -3.55 3.28 -0.44
N ILE A 93 -4.64 3.63 -1.15
CA ILE A 93 -6.01 3.36 -0.69
C ILE A 93 -6.25 1.84 -0.57
N ALA A 94 -5.86 1.06 -1.58
CA ALA A 94 -5.96 -0.40 -1.54
C ALA A 94 -5.18 -0.98 -0.35
N ASN A 95 -3.97 -0.44 -0.09
CA ASN A 95 -3.16 -0.84 1.04
C ASN A 95 -3.83 -0.57 2.39
N GLY A 96 -4.49 0.59 2.56
CA GLY A 96 -5.28 0.89 3.75
C GLY A 96 -6.37 -0.16 3.99
N LEU A 97 -7.07 -0.60 2.94
CA LEU A 97 -8.04 -1.69 3.02
C LEU A 97 -7.37 -3.02 3.37
N PHE A 98 -6.21 -3.34 2.80
CA PHE A 98 -5.47 -4.56 3.13
C PHE A 98 -5.03 -4.60 4.59
N ILE A 99 -4.57 -3.48 5.14
CA ILE A 99 -4.25 -3.33 6.55
C ILE A 99 -5.50 -3.58 7.41
N PHE A 100 -6.61 -2.94 7.07
CA PHE A 100 -7.86 -3.09 7.81
C PHE A 100 -8.34 -4.56 7.85
N PHE A 101 -8.29 -5.27 6.72
CA PHE A 101 -8.72 -6.67 6.60
C PHE A 101 -7.64 -7.68 6.98
N ARG A 102 -6.45 -7.25 7.42
CA ARG A 102 -5.31 -8.11 7.80
C ARG A 102 -4.84 -9.01 6.66
N LEU A 103 -4.76 -8.45 5.46
CA LEU A 103 -4.38 -9.17 4.26
C LEU A 103 -2.86 -9.16 4.08
N GLN A 104 -2.29 -10.30 3.67
CA GLN A 104 -0.85 -10.40 3.38
C GLN A 104 -0.42 -9.47 2.25
N GLU A 105 -1.30 -9.20 1.31
CA GLU A 105 -1.09 -8.36 0.13
C GLU A 105 -0.71 -6.91 0.48
N GLN A 106 -0.96 -6.46 1.71
CA GLN A 106 -0.48 -5.15 2.19
C GLN A 106 1.03 -4.98 2.00
N TRP A 107 1.81 -6.03 2.20
CA TRP A 107 3.27 -5.96 2.06
C TRP A 107 3.68 -5.74 0.60
N ILE A 108 2.96 -6.36 -0.34
CA ILE A 108 3.18 -6.16 -1.78
C ILE A 108 2.77 -4.74 -2.17
N ALA A 109 1.63 -4.26 -1.67
CA ALA A 109 1.17 -2.89 -1.90
C ALA A 109 2.19 -1.85 -1.37
N TRP A 110 2.79 -2.09 -0.19
CA TRP A 110 3.87 -1.25 0.32
C TRP A 110 5.10 -1.21 -0.59
N TYR A 111 5.50 -2.34 -1.18
CA TYR A 111 6.60 -2.37 -2.15
C TYR A 111 6.27 -1.53 -3.38
N ILE A 112 5.07 -1.68 -3.93
CA ILE A 112 4.63 -0.93 -5.12
C ILE A 112 4.59 0.57 -4.80
N CYS A 113 3.97 0.98 -3.70
CA CYS A 113 3.97 2.38 -3.27
C CYS A 113 5.37 2.94 -3.12
N ALA A 114 6.26 2.24 -2.39
CA ALA A 114 7.62 2.70 -2.17
C ALA A 114 8.41 2.83 -3.48
N PHE A 115 8.18 1.93 -4.45
CA PHE A 115 8.78 2.01 -5.78
C PHE A 115 8.28 3.21 -6.57
N LEU A 116 6.95 3.41 -6.66
CA LEU A 116 6.35 4.53 -7.39
C LEU A 116 6.80 5.87 -6.81
N GLU A 117 6.78 6.00 -5.48
CA GLU A 117 7.27 7.20 -4.81
C GLU A 117 8.78 7.41 -4.99
N ALA A 118 9.58 6.34 -5.05
CA ALA A 118 11.01 6.48 -5.35
C ALA A 118 11.24 7.03 -6.76
N VAL A 119 10.46 6.59 -7.75
CA VAL A 119 10.51 7.13 -9.11
C VAL A 119 10.17 8.62 -9.12
N ILE A 120 9.09 9.03 -8.44
CA ILE A 120 8.70 10.45 -8.32
C ILE A 120 9.82 11.26 -7.64
N ASN A 121 10.41 10.74 -6.55
CA ASN A 121 11.48 11.43 -5.83
C ASN A 121 12.74 11.60 -6.66
N ILE A 122 13.09 10.62 -7.51
CA ILE A 122 14.22 10.72 -8.45
C ILE A 122 13.97 11.83 -9.48
N ILE A 123 12.79 11.83 -10.10
CA ILE A 123 12.42 12.82 -11.12
C ILE A 123 12.36 14.22 -10.51
N SER A 124 11.84 14.34 -9.28
CA SER A 124 11.73 15.62 -8.56
C SER A 124 13.03 16.08 -7.89
N GLY A 125 14.13 15.31 -8.01
CA GLY A 125 15.42 15.65 -7.39
C GLY A 125 15.45 15.54 -5.86
N GLN A 126 14.47 14.86 -5.25
CA GLN A 126 14.34 14.73 -3.79
C GLN A 126 15.09 13.50 -3.25
N TYR A 127 16.41 13.46 -3.47
CA TYR A 127 17.24 12.28 -3.16
C TYR A 127 17.28 11.92 -1.66
N VAL A 128 17.09 12.88 -0.77
CA VAL A 128 17.06 12.62 0.69
C VAL A 128 15.94 11.66 1.05
N LEU A 129 14.78 11.75 0.36
CA LEU A 129 13.64 10.88 0.60
C LEU A 129 13.90 9.43 0.14
N LEU A 130 14.85 9.20 -0.78
CA LEU A 130 15.23 7.85 -1.20
C LEU A 130 15.88 7.06 -0.05
N VAL A 131 16.62 7.72 0.84
CA VAL A 131 17.22 7.07 2.01
C VAL A 131 16.13 6.49 2.93
N LEU A 132 15.04 7.22 3.12
CA LEU A 132 13.89 6.73 3.89
C LEU A 132 13.25 5.50 3.24
N LYS A 133 13.24 5.42 1.90
CA LYS A 133 12.69 4.26 1.18
C LYS A 133 13.47 2.97 1.45
N LEU A 134 14.77 3.04 1.68
CA LEU A 134 15.56 1.87 2.09
C LEU A 134 15.06 1.29 3.42
N GLY A 135 14.73 2.15 4.39
CA GLY A 135 14.12 1.74 5.65
C GLY A 135 12.75 1.07 5.44
N TYR A 136 11.91 1.64 4.57
CA TYR A 136 10.61 1.04 4.22
C TYR A 136 10.78 -0.34 3.56
N PHE A 137 11.67 -0.49 2.59
CA PHE A 137 11.95 -1.77 1.95
C PHE A 137 12.40 -2.83 2.96
N THR A 138 13.28 -2.48 3.88
CA THR A 138 13.76 -3.40 4.92
C THR A 138 12.63 -3.85 5.83
N ASN A 139 11.82 -2.91 6.33
CA ASN A 139 10.69 -3.20 7.20
C ASN A 139 9.62 -4.04 6.48
N THR A 140 9.31 -3.70 5.23
CA THR A 140 8.34 -4.43 4.40
C THR A 140 8.80 -5.85 4.13
N THR A 141 10.10 -6.05 3.84
CA THR A 141 10.68 -7.38 3.65
C THR A 141 10.56 -8.23 4.91
N TYR A 142 10.91 -7.67 6.06
CA TYR A 142 10.78 -8.36 7.34
C TYR A 142 9.33 -8.77 7.62
N GLY A 143 8.39 -7.85 7.46
CA GLY A 143 6.96 -8.10 7.68
C GLY A 143 6.42 -9.17 6.73
N TYR A 144 6.75 -9.08 5.43
CA TYR A 144 6.34 -10.07 4.44
C TYR A 144 6.83 -11.48 4.78
N ILE A 145 8.11 -11.62 5.15
CA ILE A 145 8.69 -12.92 5.52
C ILE A 145 8.01 -13.48 6.77
N LYS A 146 7.82 -12.65 7.81
CA LYS A 146 7.18 -13.06 9.06
C LYS A 146 5.75 -13.56 8.82
N TRP A 147 4.96 -12.82 8.05
CA TRP A 147 3.58 -13.17 7.76
C TRP A 147 3.47 -14.39 6.82
N SER A 148 4.35 -14.50 5.85
CA SER A 148 4.39 -15.68 4.95
C SER A 148 4.70 -16.98 5.70
N ARG A 149 5.60 -16.93 6.69
CA ARG A 149 5.90 -18.09 7.55
C ARG A 149 4.69 -18.46 8.41
N TYR A 150 4.07 -17.47 9.06
CA TYR A 150 2.86 -17.67 9.85
C TYR A 150 1.75 -18.37 9.05
N ILE A 151 1.42 -17.87 7.86
CA ILE A 151 0.38 -18.46 7.01
C ILE A 151 0.74 -19.92 6.65
N LYS A 152 2.01 -20.18 6.30
CA LYS A 152 2.46 -21.52 5.92
C LYS A 152 2.34 -22.52 7.07
N GLU A 153 2.73 -22.13 8.27
CA GLU A 153 2.66 -22.99 9.47
C GLU A 153 1.20 -23.35 9.79
N HIS A 154 0.30 -22.36 9.88
CA HIS A 154 -1.10 -22.61 10.21
C HIS A 154 -1.88 -23.34 9.10
N THR A 155 -1.47 -23.21 7.84
CA THR A 155 -2.07 -23.99 6.75
C THR A 155 -1.66 -25.45 6.84
N THR A 156 -0.42 -25.74 7.23
CA THR A 156 0.10 -27.10 7.38
C THR A 156 -0.56 -27.84 8.56
N GLU A 157 -0.73 -27.16 9.69
CA GLU A 157 -1.41 -27.70 10.87
C GLU A 157 -2.88 -28.05 10.59
N LYS A 158 -3.58 -27.20 9.85
CA LYS A 158 -4.98 -27.44 9.47
C LYS A 158 -5.15 -28.65 8.56
N HIS A 159 -4.19 -28.91 7.68
CA HIS A 159 -4.17 -30.11 6.84
C HIS A 159 -3.83 -31.37 7.65
N ALA A 160 -2.95 -31.28 8.65
CA ALA A 160 -2.59 -32.39 9.51
C ALA A 160 -3.71 -32.81 10.49
N GLN A 161 -4.63 -31.90 10.83
CA GLN A 161 -5.79 -32.21 11.69
C GLN A 161 -6.97 -32.85 10.92
N ILE A 162 -6.96 -32.83 9.60
CA ILE A 162 -8.03 -33.35 8.72
C ILE A 162 -7.65 -34.76 8.14
N SER A 163 -6.38 -35.14 8.23
CA SER A 163 -5.87 -36.44 7.82
C SER A 163 -5.85 -37.42 8.99
#